data_40c7b14ba1bd43bc143bac24d1074e37
#
_entry.id   40c7b14ba1bd43bc143bac24d1074e37
#
_cell.length_a   1.000
_cell.length_b   1.000
_cell.length_c   1.000
_cell.angle_alpha   90.00
_cell.angle_beta   90.00
_cell.angle_gamma   90.00
#
_symmetry.space_group_name_H-M   'P 1'
#
loop_
_entity.id
_entity.type
_entity.pdbx_description
1 polymer ?
#
loop_
_entity_poly.entity_id
_entity_poly.type
_entity_poly.pdbx_seq_one_letter_code
_entity_poly.pdbx_strand_id
1 'polypeptide(L)'
;MYRVNWGALALLGAAMVVSGCQSSAIDSTKTTSIAPVATADISASDLQAGKSQFRDANYGLAEKHFRKAVELRADNAEAWMGLAASYDQLGRFDFADRAYDQLLKVAGRQPQIVNNMGYSKLLRGDRKSARKLLMEAEAAMPGDPVVAANLALLRQG
;
A
#
# COMPACT_ATOMS: atom_id res chain seq x y z
N MET A 1 -32.58 -21.60 -20.58
CA MET A 1 -33.25 -22.82 -20.09
C MET A 1 -32.34 -24.01 -20.35
N TYR A 2 -31.56 -24.46 -19.40
CA TYR A 2 -30.84 -25.73 -19.45
C TYR A 2 -31.05 -26.46 -18.12
N ARG A 3 -31.72 -27.59 -18.18
CA ARG A 3 -31.95 -28.51 -17.06
C ARG A 3 -30.76 -29.44 -16.93
N VAL A 4 -30.16 -29.53 -15.76
CA VAL A 4 -29.18 -30.57 -15.43
C VAL A 4 -29.88 -31.67 -14.64
N ASN A 5 -29.73 -32.88 -15.16
CA ASN A 5 -30.38 -34.10 -14.71
C ASN A 5 -29.50 -34.81 -13.68
N TRP A 6 -30.05 -35.13 -12.52
CA TRP A 6 -29.36 -35.88 -11.47
C TRP A 6 -29.69 -37.35 -11.60
N GLY A 7 -28.71 -38.13 -12.01
CA GLY A 7 -28.77 -39.58 -12.05
C GLY A 7 -28.09 -40.18 -10.84
N ALA A 8 -28.88 -40.84 -10.02
CA ALA A 8 -28.39 -41.64 -8.89
C ALA A 8 -27.77 -42.95 -9.40
N LEU A 9 -26.61 -43.34 -8.82
CA LEU A 9 -26.17 -44.75 -8.86
C LEU A 9 -25.65 -45.14 -7.47
N ALA A 10 -26.41 -46.02 -6.85
CA ALA A 10 -26.03 -46.77 -5.66
C ALA A 10 -25.22 -48.00 -6.08
N LEU A 11 -24.13 -48.30 -5.41
CA LEU A 11 -23.51 -49.63 -5.43
C LEU A 11 -23.04 -50.02 -4.02
N LEU A 12 -23.65 -51.05 -3.51
CA LEU A 12 -23.25 -51.83 -2.33
C LEU A 12 -21.97 -52.62 -2.64
N GLY A 13 -21.15 -52.85 -1.62
CA GLY A 13 -20.11 -53.87 -1.74
C GLY A 13 -19.17 -53.95 -0.55
N ALA A 14 -19.47 -54.91 0.35
CA ALA A 14 -18.57 -55.79 1.09
C ALA A 14 -17.66 -55.25 2.18
N ALA A 15 -17.97 -55.63 3.41
CA ALA A 15 -17.15 -55.66 4.61
C ALA A 15 -15.99 -56.70 4.47
N MET A 16 -14.77 -56.26 4.78
CA MET A 16 -13.71 -57.17 5.20
C MET A 16 -13.19 -56.71 6.58
N VAL A 17 -13.42 -57.56 7.56
CA VAL A 17 -12.85 -57.49 8.89
C VAL A 17 -11.43 -58.07 8.82
N VAL A 18 -10.43 -57.28 9.04
CA VAL A 18 -9.05 -57.78 9.33
C VAL A 18 -8.69 -57.36 10.72
N SER A 19 -8.74 -58.35 11.62
CA SER A 19 -8.10 -58.30 12.93
C SER A 19 -6.59 -58.28 12.74
N GLY A 20 -5.91 -57.27 13.24
CA GLY A 20 -4.45 -57.18 13.19
C GLY A 20 -3.90 -56.27 14.28
N CYS A 21 -3.37 -56.89 15.33
CA CYS A 21 -2.32 -56.47 16.26
C CYS A 21 -2.24 -55.02 16.71
N GLN A 22 -2.57 -54.79 17.98
CA GLN A 22 -2.15 -53.66 18.77
C GLN A 22 -0.61 -53.62 18.88
N SER A 23 0.02 -52.71 18.17
CA SER A 23 1.32 -52.19 18.50
C SER A 23 1.12 -50.92 19.29
N SER A 24 1.60 -50.87 20.52
CA SER A 24 1.69 -49.65 21.32
C SER A 24 2.50 -48.60 20.57
N ALA A 25 1.80 -47.70 19.89
CA ALA A 25 2.41 -46.57 19.20
C ALA A 25 2.87 -45.56 20.25
N ILE A 26 4.16 -45.33 20.28
CA ILE A 26 4.87 -44.24 20.89
C ILE A 26 4.08 -42.93 20.58
N ASP A 27 3.76 -42.25 21.66
CA ASP A 27 3.13 -40.92 21.63
C ASP A 27 4.01 -39.98 20.80
N SER A 28 3.70 -39.86 19.50
CA SER A 28 4.30 -38.84 18.64
C SER A 28 3.70 -37.53 19.05
N THR A 29 4.41 -36.80 19.88
CA THR A 29 4.17 -35.39 20.18
C THR A 29 3.97 -34.68 18.86
N LYS A 30 2.71 -34.42 18.50
CA LYS A 30 2.38 -33.55 17.36
C LYS A 30 2.87 -32.15 17.72
N THR A 31 4.07 -31.82 17.27
CA THR A 31 4.53 -30.45 17.24
C THR A 31 3.56 -29.73 16.30
N THR A 32 2.60 -29.05 16.88
CA THR A 32 1.74 -28.16 16.10
C THR A 32 2.65 -27.11 15.52
N SER A 33 2.97 -27.24 14.25
CA SER A 33 3.62 -26.18 13.50
C SER A 33 2.70 -24.96 13.60
N ILE A 34 3.10 -23.99 14.41
CA ILE A 34 2.44 -22.68 14.44
C ILE A 34 2.72 -22.11 13.05
N ALA A 35 1.70 -22.19 12.16
CA ALA A 35 1.75 -21.45 10.91
C ALA A 35 2.10 -20.01 11.29
N PRO A 36 3.04 -19.35 10.57
CA PRO A 36 3.32 -17.96 10.84
C PRO A 36 1.98 -17.21 10.72
N VAL A 37 1.49 -16.71 11.84
CA VAL A 37 0.39 -15.77 11.85
C VAL A 37 0.91 -14.62 11.01
N ALA A 38 0.36 -14.44 9.80
CA ALA A 38 0.62 -13.25 9.03
C ALA A 38 0.24 -12.09 9.95
N THR A 39 1.23 -11.41 10.51
CA THR A 39 1.00 -10.29 11.42
C THR A 39 0.23 -9.26 10.60
N ALA A 40 -1.05 -9.10 10.93
CA ALA A 40 -1.88 -8.11 10.26
C ALA A 40 -1.16 -6.76 10.33
N ASP A 41 -1.08 -6.06 9.22
CA ASP A 41 -0.47 -4.73 9.19
C ASP A 41 -1.25 -3.80 10.11
N ILE A 42 -0.69 -3.52 11.29
CA ILE A 42 -1.31 -2.68 12.32
C ILE A 42 -1.57 -1.25 11.84
N SER A 43 -0.90 -0.81 10.77
CA SER A 43 -1.10 0.51 10.17
C SER A 43 -2.17 0.55 9.08
N ALA A 44 -2.65 -0.62 8.61
CA ALA A 44 -3.51 -0.73 7.43
C ALA A 44 -4.83 0.04 7.58
N SER A 45 -5.46 -0.01 8.75
CA SER A 45 -6.71 0.70 9.01
C SER A 45 -6.55 2.22 8.88
N ASP A 46 -5.53 2.78 9.52
CA ASP A 46 -5.25 4.21 9.44
C ASP A 46 -4.77 4.63 8.04
N LEU A 47 -3.98 3.79 7.36
CA LEU A 47 -3.61 4.02 5.96
C LEU A 47 -4.85 4.15 5.06
N GLN A 48 -5.81 3.22 5.16
CA GLN A 48 -7.02 3.25 4.34
C GLN A 48 -7.92 4.44 4.70
N ALA A 49 -8.06 4.77 5.97
CA ALA A 49 -8.79 5.95 6.42
C ALA A 49 -8.14 7.23 5.87
N GLY A 50 -6.82 7.36 5.96
CA GLY A 50 -6.07 8.49 5.40
C GLY A 50 -6.31 8.64 3.89
N LYS A 51 -6.24 7.55 3.13
CA LYS A 51 -6.53 7.54 1.68
C LYS A 51 -7.96 7.96 1.36
N SER A 52 -8.94 7.53 2.16
CA SER A 52 -10.33 7.94 1.98
C SER A 52 -10.49 9.45 2.23
N GLN A 53 -10.00 9.94 3.38
CA GLN A 53 -10.09 11.36 3.72
C GLN A 53 -9.36 12.26 2.71
N PHE A 54 -8.23 11.80 2.16
CA PHE A 54 -7.50 12.54 1.13
C PHE A 54 -8.32 12.66 -0.16
N ARG A 55 -8.95 11.57 -0.63
CA ARG A 55 -9.86 11.61 -1.81
C ARG A 55 -11.03 12.57 -1.62
N ASP A 56 -11.54 12.64 -0.39
CA ASP A 56 -12.65 13.52 -0.02
C ASP A 56 -12.20 14.97 0.26
N ALA A 57 -10.95 15.31 -0.06
CA ALA A 57 -10.29 16.59 0.19
C ALA A 57 -10.27 17.02 1.67
N ASN A 58 -10.51 16.11 2.60
CA ASN A 58 -10.41 16.33 4.05
C ASN A 58 -8.95 16.22 4.53
N TYR A 59 -8.08 17.06 4.01
CA TYR A 59 -6.62 16.93 4.17
C TYR A 59 -6.15 16.95 5.63
N GLY A 60 -6.84 17.64 6.53
CA GLY A 60 -6.52 17.64 7.96
C GLY A 60 -6.81 16.29 8.63
N LEU A 61 -7.89 15.59 8.22
CA LEU A 61 -8.19 14.24 8.70
C LEU A 61 -7.25 13.21 8.03
N ALA A 62 -6.97 13.39 6.75
CA ALA A 62 -6.00 12.56 6.04
C ALA A 62 -4.62 12.61 6.72
N GLU A 63 -4.11 13.82 7.02
CA GLU A 63 -2.86 14.03 7.76
C GLU A 63 -2.84 13.27 9.08
N LYS A 64 -3.91 13.38 9.89
CA LYS A 64 -4.02 12.70 11.18
C LYS A 64 -3.90 11.17 11.03
N HIS A 65 -4.62 10.59 10.06
CA HIS A 65 -4.59 9.15 9.83
C HIS A 65 -3.27 8.66 9.24
N PHE A 66 -2.71 9.35 8.25
CA PHE A 66 -1.40 8.98 7.70
C PHE A 66 -0.28 9.11 8.75
N ARG A 67 -0.31 10.14 9.60
CA ARG A 67 0.64 10.28 10.70
C ARG A 67 0.55 9.09 11.65
N LYS A 68 -0.66 8.70 12.07
CA LYS A 68 -0.83 7.52 12.91
C LYS A 68 -0.35 6.23 12.22
N ALA A 69 -0.57 6.09 10.91
CA ALA A 69 -0.07 4.96 10.16
C ALA A 69 1.48 4.86 10.17
N VAL A 70 2.20 5.98 10.00
CA VAL A 70 3.68 5.99 10.08
C VAL A 70 4.20 5.84 11.51
N GLU A 71 3.46 6.27 12.52
CA GLU A 71 3.79 6.02 13.94
C GLU A 71 3.70 4.53 14.28
N LEU A 72 2.69 3.83 13.74
CA LEU A 72 2.51 2.40 13.91
C LEU A 72 3.50 1.58 13.09
N ARG A 73 3.85 2.05 11.90
CA ARG A 73 4.75 1.37 10.97
C ARG A 73 5.60 2.38 10.19
N ALA A 74 6.77 2.66 10.72
CA ALA A 74 7.67 3.68 10.20
C ALA A 74 8.28 3.36 8.81
N ASP A 75 8.23 2.11 8.38
CA ASP A 75 8.64 1.64 7.05
C ASP A 75 7.50 1.64 6.01
N ASN A 76 6.32 2.15 6.36
CA ASN A 76 5.19 2.24 5.45
C ASN A 76 5.35 3.43 4.48
N ALA A 77 5.95 3.17 3.32
CA ALA A 77 6.22 4.19 2.29
C ALA A 77 4.93 4.86 1.78
N GLU A 78 3.83 4.11 1.65
CA GLU A 78 2.55 4.67 1.18
C GLU A 78 1.97 5.67 2.20
N ALA A 79 2.10 5.38 3.49
CA ALA A 79 1.67 6.29 4.55
C ALA A 79 2.51 7.57 4.57
N TRP A 80 3.84 7.48 4.41
CA TRP A 80 4.70 8.66 4.28
C TRP A 80 4.35 9.51 3.06
N MET A 81 4.06 8.88 1.91
CA MET A 81 3.60 9.58 0.71
C MET A 81 2.30 10.34 0.97
N GLY A 82 1.31 9.67 1.57
CA GLY A 82 0.02 10.29 1.91
C GLY A 82 0.16 11.43 2.91
N LEU A 83 1.07 11.29 3.89
CA LEU A 83 1.36 12.32 4.88
C LEU A 83 1.99 13.56 4.23
N ALA A 84 3.00 13.36 3.38
CA ALA A 84 3.64 14.44 2.63
C ALA A 84 2.63 15.19 1.75
N ALA A 85 1.83 14.46 0.97
CA ALA A 85 0.80 15.04 0.13
C ALA A 85 -0.27 15.80 0.93
N SER A 86 -0.65 15.30 2.12
CA SER A 86 -1.60 15.99 3.00
C SER A 86 -1.03 17.31 3.51
N TYR A 87 0.24 17.34 3.92
CA TYR A 87 0.91 18.57 4.31
C TYR A 87 1.02 19.57 3.17
N ASP A 88 1.31 19.12 1.94
CA ASP A 88 1.33 19.96 0.75
C ASP A 88 -0.01 20.65 0.52
N GLN A 89 -1.12 19.90 0.58
CA GLN A 89 -2.47 20.45 0.40
C GLN A 89 -2.87 21.42 1.53
N LEU A 90 -2.30 21.26 2.71
CA LEU A 90 -2.48 22.17 3.86
C LEU A 90 -1.54 23.39 3.83
N GLY A 91 -0.65 23.49 2.84
CA GLY A 91 0.37 24.55 2.77
C GLY A 91 1.47 24.43 3.82
N ARG A 92 1.56 23.27 4.49
CA ARG A 92 2.56 23.01 5.55
C ARG A 92 3.85 22.44 4.97
N PHE A 93 4.49 23.21 4.12
CA PHE A 93 5.58 22.74 3.25
C PHE A 93 6.82 22.22 3.99
N ASP A 94 7.17 22.80 5.14
CA ASP A 94 8.29 22.30 5.96
C ASP A 94 8.03 20.90 6.53
N PHE A 95 6.77 20.60 6.85
CA PHE A 95 6.37 19.25 7.26
C PHE A 95 6.33 18.29 6.09
N ALA A 96 5.90 18.75 4.92
CA ALA A 96 5.92 17.96 3.70
C ALA A 96 7.35 17.55 3.32
N ASP A 97 8.31 18.50 3.35
CA ASP A 97 9.72 18.22 3.07
C ASP A 97 10.27 17.13 4.01
N ARG A 98 9.99 17.23 5.33
CA ARG A 98 10.41 16.18 6.29
C ARG A 98 9.78 14.83 6.02
N ALA A 99 8.51 14.80 5.62
CA ALA A 99 7.83 13.54 5.27
C ALA A 99 8.41 12.93 3.99
N TYR A 100 8.72 13.74 2.97
CA TYR A 100 9.43 13.29 1.78
C TYR A 100 10.84 12.77 2.10
N ASP A 101 11.58 13.41 3.02
CA ASP A 101 12.89 12.92 3.44
C ASP A 101 12.80 11.53 4.09
N GLN A 102 11.79 11.28 4.92
CA GLN A 102 11.57 9.93 5.47
C GLN A 102 11.16 8.94 4.38
N LEU A 103 10.27 9.33 3.46
CA LEU A 103 9.87 8.51 2.34
C LEU A 103 11.08 8.09 1.48
N LEU A 104 11.99 9.00 1.19
CA LEU A 104 13.23 8.71 0.46
C LEU A 104 14.14 7.72 1.20
N LYS A 105 14.19 7.77 2.55
CA LYS A 105 14.95 6.79 3.34
C LYS A 105 14.31 5.39 3.30
N VAL A 106 12.98 5.32 3.31
CA VAL A 106 12.23 4.06 3.32
C VAL A 106 12.18 3.40 1.95
N ALA A 107 11.87 4.16 0.91
CA ALA A 107 11.56 3.65 -0.43
C ALA A 107 12.64 3.97 -1.48
N GLY A 108 13.61 4.79 -1.16
CA GLY A 108 14.58 5.29 -2.13
C GLY A 108 14.01 6.37 -3.05
N ARG A 109 14.82 6.81 -4.00
CA ARG A 109 14.46 7.88 -4.94
C ARG A 109 13.71 7.30 -6.15
N GLN A 110 12.47 6.87 -5.94
CA GLN A 110 11.61 6.35 -7.01
C GLN A 110 11.03 7.50 -7.85
N PRO A 111 10.79 7.28 -9.17
CA PRO A 111 10.29 8.32 -10.08
C PRO A 111 8.96 8.93 -9.64
N GLN A 112 8.03 8.12 -9.09
CA GLN A 112 6.76 8.60 -8.56
C GLN A 112 6.94 9.56 -7.38
N ILE A 113 7.92 9.27 -6.50
CA ILE A 113 8.26 10.15 -5.38
C ILE A 113 8.82 11.47 -5.90
N VAL A 114 9.73 11.41 -6.87
CA VAL A 114 10.32 12.59 -7.53
C VAL A 114 9.26 13.46 -8.18
N ASN A 115 8.27 12.84 -8.87
CA ASN A 115 7.12 13.56 -9.44
C ASN A 115 6.32 14.30 -8.35
N ASN A 116 6.01 13.63 -7.24
CA ASN A 116 5.23 14.25 -6.15
C ASN A 116 6.00 15.37 -5.45
N MET A 117 7.32 15.21 -5.26
CA MET A 117 8.19 16.30 -4.79
C MET A 117 8.19 17.47 -5.77
N GLY A 118 8.20 17.21 -7.08
CA GLY A 118 8.09 18.22 -8.12
C GLY A 118 6.77 18.99 -8.03
N TYR A 119 5.66 18.29 -7.85
CA TYR A 119 4.35 18.91 -7.62
C TYR A 119 4.31 19.72 -6.31
N SER A 120 4.89 19.23 -5.22
CA SER A 120 5.06 19.97 -3.98
C SER A 120 5.77 21.31 -4.20
N LYS A 121 6.84 21.33 -5.01
CA LYS A 121 7.54 22.58 -5.38
C LYS A 121 6.67 23.52 -6.23
N LEU A 122 5.79 22.98 -7.09
CA LEU A 122 4.80 23.82 -7.82
C LEU A 122 3.83 24.50 -6.85
N LEU A 123 3.26 23.76 -5.89
CA LEU A 123 2.29 24.29 -4.94
C LEU A 123 2.84 25.46 -4.11
N ARG A 124 4.13 25.45 -3.82
CA ARG A 124 4.81 26.54 -3.07
C ARG A 124 5.41 27.63 -3.98
N GLY A 125 5.22 27.57 -5.29
CA GLY A 125 5.71 28.53 -6.26
C GLY A 125 7.18 28.40 -6.65
N ASP A 126 7.90 27.40 -6.17
CA ASP A 126 9.29 27.13 -6.56
C ASP A 126 9.34 26.39 -7.91
N ARG A 127 9.06 27.16 -8.95
CA ARG A 127 8.98 26.65 -10.33
C ARG A 127 10.32 26.14 -10.86
N LYS A 128 11.44 26.66 -10.37
CA LYS A 128 12.77 26.21 -10.78
C LYS A 128 13.04 24.79 -10.29
N SER A 129 12.83 24.53 -9.01
CA SER A 129 12.99 23.19 -8.42
C SER A 129 11.93 22.21 -8.96
N ALA A 130 10.67 22.67 -9.11
CA ALA A 130 9.61 21.88 -9.71
C ALA A 130 10.00 21.38 -11.10
N ARG A 131 10.46 22.27 -11.98
CA ARG A 131 10.91 21.92 -13.34
C ARG A 131 11.99 20.83 -13.32
N LYS A 132 13.00 20.98 -12.47
CA LYS A 132 14.10 20.01 -12.36
C LYS A 132 13.57 18.61 -12.00
N LEU A 133 12.71 18.54 -10.97
CA LEU A 133 12.18 17.27 -10.47
C LEU A 133 11.19 16.64 -11.46
N LEU A 134 10.30 17.43 -12.07
CA LEU A 134 9.34 16.90 -13.03
C LEU A 134 10.00 16.43 -14.32
N MET A 135 11.05 17.08 -14.80
CA MET A 135 11.83 16.60 -15.94
C MET A 135 12.61 15.33 -15.61
N GLU A 136 13.13 15.18 -14.38
CA GLU A 136 13.74 13.93 -13.90
C GLU A 136 12.71 12.79 -13.90
N ALA A 137 11.50 13.04 -13.39
CA ALA A 137 10.41 12.07 -13.39
C ALA A 137 9.98 11.68 -14.81
N GLU A 138 9.85 12.64 -15.73
CA GLU A 138 9.51 12.39 -17.15
C GLU A 138 10.57 11.54 -17.84
N ALA A 139 11.84 11.78 -17.59
CA ALA A 139 12.92 10.98 -18.15
C ALA A 139 12.89 9.51 -17.68
N ALA A 140 12.42 9.27 -16.46
CA ALA A 140 12.31 7.93 -15.86
C ALA A 140 10.97 7.24 -16.13
N MET A 141 9.90 8.00 -16.42
CA MET A 141 8.55 7.52 -16.71
C MET A 141 8.00 8.26 -17.96
N PRO A 142 8.56 8.03 -19.15
CA PRO A 142 8.14 8.76 -20.34
C PRO A 142 6.67 8.44 -20.67
N GLY A 143 5.88 9.51 -20.90
CA GLY A 143 4.47 9.38 -21.24
C GLY A 143 3.53 9.08 -20.06
N ASP A 144 4.03 9.11 -18.82
CA ASP A 144 3.16 8.96 -17.64
C ASP A 144 2.17 10.14 -17.57
N PRO A 145 0.84 9.89 -17.51
CA PRO A 145 -0.17 10.94 -17.57
C PRO A 145 -0.13 11.92 -16.39
N VAL A 146 0.30 11.45 -15.21
CA VAL A 146 0.40 12.31 -14.01
C VAL A 146 1.59 13.26 -14.13
N VAL A 147 2.74 12.75 -14.59
CA VAL A 147 3.93 13.58 -14.85
C VAL A 147 3.63 14.61 -15.93
N ALA A 148 2.99 14.19 -17.02
CA ALA A 148 2.60 15.08 -18.11
C ALA A 148 1.64 16.20 -17.63
N ALA A 149 0.67 15.86 -16.76
CA ALA A 149 -0.24 16.84 -16.16
C ALA A 149 0.52 17.85 -15.27
N ASN A 150 1.43 17.41 -14.45
CA ASN A 150 2.24 18.27 -13.59
C ASN A 150 3.17 19.19 -14.42
N LEU A 151 3.75 18.68 -15.51
CA LEU A 151 4.52 19.50 -16.46
C LEU A 151 3.64 20.52 -17.20
N ALA A 152 2.37 20.18 -17.49
CA ALA A 152 1.43 21.12 -18.07
C ALA A 152 1.11 22.27 -17.11
N LEU A 153 0.86 21.99 -15.82
CA LEU A 153 0.69 23.01 -14.77
C LEU A 153 1.91 23.93 -14.67
N LEU A 154 3.11 23.38 -14.80
CA LEU A 154 4.34 24.16 -14.82
C LEU A 154 4.41 25.15 -16.00
N ARG A 155 3.77 24.87 -17.13
CA ARG A 155 3.76 25.77 -18.31
C ARG A 155 2.71 26.86 -18.24
N GLN A 156 1.61 26.65 -17.52
CA GLN A 156 0.45 27.57 -17.49
C GLN A 156 0.62 28.78 -16.57
N GLY A 157 1.51 28.77 -15.62
CA GLY A 157 1.81 29.88 -14.71
C GLY A 157 3.19 30.44 -14.95
#